data_5656458d3b370b023cdb92879c748f45
#
_entry.id   5656458d3b370b023cdb92879c748f45
#
_cell.length_a   1.000
_cell.length_b   1.000
_cell.length_c   1.000
_cell.angle_alpha   90.00
_cell.angle_beta   90.00
_cell.angle_gamma   90.00
#
_symmetry.space_group_name_H-M   'P 1'
#
loop_
_entity.id
_entity.type
_entity.pdbx_description
1 polymer ?
#
loop_
_entity_poly.entity_id
_entity_poly.type
_entity_poly.pdbx_seq_one_letter_code
_entity_poly.pdbx_strand_id
1 'polypeptide(L)'
;MIKSSLTATTRGPTTRWRGLRTTAAVMLLCVALGGCGEQFQKGYILPPGALEQIPIGASQDQVLIVMGTPSTVATLNGEVFYYISQRSERPIAFMTDRIVDQRVIAIYFDKNRQVRRLANYGLKDGMIFDFISRTTPTSGQEINYVAPLFKALNIGQSSN
;
A
#
# COMPACT_ATOMS: atom_id res chain seq x y z
N MET A 1 -61.49 70.43 -3.21
CA MET A 1 -61.54 68.91 -3.16
C MET A 1 -60.31 68.39 -3.85
N ILE A 2 -59.32 68.03 -3.09
CA ILE A 2 -58.05 67.46 -3.59
C ILE A 2 -57.90 66.06 -2.98
N LYS A 3 -57.95 64.99 -3.82
CA LYS A 3 -57.68 63.64 -3.40
C LYS A 3 -56.21 63.28 -3.65
N SER A 4 -55.47 63.14 -2.57
CA SER A 4 -54.11 62.65 -2.59
C SER A 4 -54.13 61.14 -2.63
N SER A 5 -53.60 60.47 -3.69
CA SER A 5 -53.40 59.05 -3.77
C SER A 5 -51.97 58.70 -3.32
N LEU A 6 -51.86 58.00 -2.21
CA LEU A 6 -50.61 57.37 -1.68
C LEU A 6 -50.34 56.09 -2.40
N THR A 7 -49.30 56.05 -3.21
CA THR A 7 -48.72 54.83 -3.78
C THR A 7 -47.72 54.19 -2.80
N ALA A 8 -48.09 53.10 -2.18
CA ALA A 8 -47.18 52.30 -1.34
C ALA A 8 -46.30 51.44 -2.22
N THR A 9 -45.00 51.73 -2.25
CA THR A 9 -43.97 50.86 -2.88
C THR A 9 -43.57 49.79 -1.94
N THR A 10 -44.07 48.55 -2.17
CA THR A 10 -43.62 47.35 -1.47
C THR A 10 -42.28 46.87 -2.05
N ARG A 11 -41.20 47.14 -1.33
CA ARG A 11 -39.89 46.54 -1.59
C ARG A 11 -39.88 45.11 -1.03
N GLY A 12 -39.95 44.09 -1.90
CA GLY A 12 -39.83 42.70 -1.54
C GLY A 12 -38.39 42.32 -1.15
N PRO A 13 -38.20 41.40 -0.20
CA PRO A 13 -36.87 40.96 0.27
C PRO A 13 -36.28 39.91 -0.66
N THR A 14 -35.69 40.30 -1.78
CA THR A 14 -35.09 39.38 -2.75
C THR A 14 -33.59 39.14 -2.55
N THR A 15 -32.97 39.78 -1.55
CA THR A 15 -31.50 39.80 -1.40
C THR A 15 -30.95 38.63 -0.60
N ARG A 16 -31.75 37.93 0.23
CA ARG A 16 -31.29 36.86 1.11
C ARG A 16 -31.08 35.51 0.40
N TRP A 17 -31.79 35.22 -0.67
CA TRP A 17 -31.72 33.96 -1.41
C TRP A 17 -30.51 33.86 -2.35
N ARG A 18 -29.97 34.98 -2.79
CA ARG A 18 -28.77 35.00 -3.66
C ARG A 18 -27.50 34.60 -2.87
N GLY A 19 -27.37 35.03 -1.60
CA GLY A 19 -26.27 34.65 -0.73
C GLY A 19 -26.27 33.16 -0.36
N LEU A 20 -27.44 32.56 -0.12
CA LEU A 20 -27.57 31.16 0.25
C LEU A 20 -27.17 30.19 -0.92
N ARG A 21 -27.47 30.61 -2.16
CA ARG A 21 -27.09 29.81 -3.37
C ARG A 21 -25.59 29.87 -3.66
N THR A 22 -24.94 31.00 -3.41
CA THR A 22 -23.48 31.14 -3.60
C THR A 22 -22.72 30.43 -2.51
N THR A 23 -23.13 30.43 -1.24
CA THR A 23 -22.49 29.66 -0.17
C THR A 23 -22.65 28.16 -0.37
N ALA A 24 -23.82 27.67 -0.82
CA ALA A 24 -24.04 26.29 -1.13
C ALA A 24 -23.17 25.80 -2.32
N ALA A 25 -22.99 26.62 -3.35
CA ALA A 25 -22.16 26.30 -4.50
C ALA A 25 -20.67 26.26 -4.13
N VAL A 26 -20.17 27.14 -3.28
CA VAL A 26 -18.78 27.15 -2.79
C VAL A 26 -18.54 25.93 -1.90
N MET A 27 -19.48 25.57 -1.03
CA MET A 27 -19.38 24.40 -0.16
C MET A 27 -19.35 23.08 -0.97
N LEU A 28 -20.16 22.98 -2.02
CA LEU A 28 -20.18 21.83 -2.93
C LEU A 28 -18.86 21.71 -3.72
N LEU A 29 -18.27 22.83 -4.13
CA LEU A 29 -17.00 22.87 -4.85
C LEU A 29 -15.83 22.41 -3.95
N CYS A 30 -15.83 22.78 -2.66
CA CYS A 30 -14.81 22.33 -1.70
C CYS A 30 -14.86 20.81 -1.42
N VAL A 31 -16.05 20.20 -1.45
CA VAL A 31 -16.21 18.74 -1.27
C VAL A 31 -15.70 17.98 -2.50
N ALA A 32 -15.81 18.54 -3.69
CA ALA A 32 -15.34 17.91 -4.93
C ALA A 32 -13.80 17.88 -5.07
N LEU A 33 -13.05 18.72 -4.37
CA LEU A 33 -11.58 18.77 -4.41
C LEU A 33 -10.88 17.91 -3.35
N GLY A 34 -11.62 17.30 -2.41
CA GLY A 34 -11.05 16.60 -1.25
C GLY A 34 -10.72 15.12 -1.45
N GLY A 35 -10.86 14.53 -2.64
CA GLY A 35 -10.97 13.09 -2.83
C GLY A 35 -9.83 12.36 -3.53
N CYS A 36 -8.58 12.84 -3.55
CA CYS A 36 -7.46 12.10 -4.14
C CYS A 36 -6.62 11.42 -3.06
N GLY A 37 -6.94 10.17 -2.71
CA GLY A 37 -6.03 9.27 -2.03
C GLY A 37 -4.90 8.85 -2.98
N GLU A 38 -3.66 8.90 -2.53
CA GLU A 38 -2.48 8.53 -3.32
C GLU A 38 -1.91 7.22 -2.81
N GLN A 39 -1.63 6.28 -3.72
CA GLN A 39 -1.01 4.99 -3.41
C GLN A 39 0.44 5.00 -3.90
N PHE A 40 1.35 4.56 -3.03
CA PHE A 40 2.76 4.44 -3.33
C PHE A 40 3.19 2.98 -3.18
N GLN A 41 3.91 2.49 -4.18
CA GLN A 41 4.58 1.20 -4.10
C GLN A 41 6.09 1.41 -4.07
N LYS A 42 6.75 0.80 -3.08
CA LYS A 42 8.21 0.83 -2.90
C LYS A 42 8.76 -0.59 -2.97
N GLY A 43 9.98 -0.74 -3.48
CA GLY A 43 10.68 -2.01 -3.60
C GLY A 43 10.25 -2.82 -4.81
N TYR A 44 10.28 -4.14 -4.67
CA TYR A 44 10.03 -5.09 -5.75
C TYR A 44 8.56 -5.13 -6.16
N ILE A 45 8.29 -5.11 -7.46
CA ILE A 45 6.94 -5.28 -8.01
C ILE A 45 6.85 -6.71 -8.56
N LEU A 46 6.07 -7.57 -7.89
CA LEU A 46 5.87 -8.94 -8.32
C LEU A 46 5.04 -8.98 -9.60
N PRO A 47 5.57 -9.53 -10.72
CA PRO A 47 4.78 -9.75 -11.92
C PRO A 47 3.63 -10.75 -11.64
N PRO A 48 2.44 -10.53 -12.22
CA PRO A 48 1.34 -11.48 -12.08
C PRO A 48 1.75 -12.88 -12.56
N GLY A 49 1.48 -13.91 -11.75
CA GLY A 49 1.80 -15.30 -12.11
C GLY A 49 3.30 -15.66 -12.13
N ALA A 50 4.17 -14.80 -11.61
CA ALA A 50 5.61 -15.07 -11.61
C ALA A 50 5.99 -16.27 -10.71
N LEU A 51 5.33 -16.42 -9.56
CA LEU A 51 5.61 -17.52 -8.63
C LEU A 51 5.19 -18.87 -9.20
N GLU A 52 4.12 -18.91 -9.97
CA GLU A 52 3.63 -20.12 -10.66
C GLU A 52 4.57 -20.60 -11.76
N GLN A 53 5.41 -19.71 -12.30
CA GLN A 53 6.40 -20.02 -13.33
C GLN A 53 7.71 -20.55 -12.74
N ILE A 54 7.84 -20.60 -11.42
CA ILE A 54 9.04 -21.09 -10.72
C ILE A 54 8.70 -22.39 -9.99
N PRO A 55 8.83 -23.55 -10.67
CA PRO A 55 8.62 -24.84 -10.00
C PRO A 55 9.77 -25.14 -9.02
N ILE A 56 9.51 -26.02 -8.07
CA ILE A 56 10.57 -26.63 -7.26
C ILE A 56 11.55 -27.35 -8.22
N GLY A 57 12.85 -27.17 -8.00
CA GLY A 57 13.91 -27.66 -8.89
C GLY A 57 14.32 -26.69 -10.00
N ALA A 58 13.64 -25.56 -10.17
CA ALA A 58 14.07 -24.52 -11.13
C ALA A 58 15.47 -24.02 -10.78
N SER A 59 16.26 -23.68 -11.80
CA SER A 59 17.60 -23.12 -11.60
C SER A 59 17.55 -21.68 -11.11
N GLN A 60 18.62 -21.23 -10.48
CA GLN A 60 18.78 -19.85 -10.04
C GLN A 60 18.67 -18.86 -11.21
N ASP A 61 19.23 -19.21 -12.38
CA ASP A 61 19.16 -18.38 -13.59
C ASP A 61 17.72 -18.26 -14.10
N GLN A 62 16.93 -19.32 -14.04
CA GLN A 62 15.50 -19.26 -14.38
C GLN A 62 14.74 -18.34 -13.43
N VAL A 63 15.05 -18.37 -12.13
CA VAL A 63 14.47 -17.45 -11.16
C VAL A 63 14.82 -16.01 -11.50
N LEU A 64 16.08 -15.73 -11.84
CA LEU A 64 16.53 -14.38 -12.25
C LEU A 64 15.85 -13.89 -13.54
N ILE A 65 15.57 -14.79 -14.48
CA ILE A 65 14.85 -14.44 -15.71
C ILE A 65 13.40 -14.06 -15.40
N VAL A 66 12.72 -14.82 -14.54
CA VAL A 66 11.29 -14.61 -14.22
C VAL A 66 11.09 -13.46 -13.23
N MET A 67 11.90 -13.42 -12.17
CA MET A 67 11.73 -12.47 -11.06
C MET A 67 12.67 -11.26 -11.16
N GLY A 68 13.71 -11.33 -11.98
CA GLY A 68 14.75 -10.29 -12.02
C GLY A 68 15.65 -10.32 -10.79
N THR A 69 16.35 -9.20 -10.56
CA THR A 69 17.32 -9.07 -9.47
C THR A 69 16.64 -9.05 -8.10
N PRO A 70 17.06 -9.87 -7.14
CA PRO A 70 16.52 -9.86 -5.77
C PRO A 70 16.87 -8.56 -5.03
N SER A 71 16.04 -8.17 -4.08
CA SER A 71 16.28 -7.02 -3.21
C SER A 71 17.48 -7.25 -2.29
N THR A 72 17.68 -8.49 -1.84
CA THR A 72 18.84 -8.92 -1.05
C THR A 72 19.02 -10.43 -1.14
N VAL A 73 20.24 -10.88 -0.85
CA VAL A 73 20.63 -12.28 -0.85
C VAL A 73 21.19 -12.63 0.52
N ALA A 74 20.83 -13.79 1.05
CA ALA A 74 21.40 -14.34 2.27
C ALA A 74 21.84 -15.79 2.08
N THR A 75 22.74 -16.27 2.95
CA THR A 75 23.21 -17.65 2.97
C THR A 75 22.72 -18.34 4.22
N LEU A 76 21.76 -19.27 4.04
CA LEU A 76 21.13 -20.06 5.09
C LEU A 76 21.08 -21.53 4.68
N ASN A 77 22.09 -22.34 4.99
CA ASN A 77 22.17 -23.72 4.52
C ASN A 77 21.93 -23.87 2.99
N GLY A 78 22.37 -22.89 2.21
CA GLY A 78 22.09 -22.62 0.82
C GLY A 78 21.88 -21.12 0.61
N GLU A 79 21.75 -20.70 -0.64
CA GLU A 79 21.49 -19.32 -1.00
C GLU A 79 19.97 -19.02 -0.92
N VAL A 80 19.60 -17.83 -0.50
CA VAL A 80 18.21 -17.39 -0.42
C VAL A 80 18.08 -16.02 -1.08
N PHE A 81 17.20 -15.92 -2.06
CA PHE A 81 16.84 -14.64 -2.69
C PHE A 81 15.61 -14.05 -2.01
N TYR A 82 15.72 -12.80 -1.58
CA TYR A 82 14.60 -12.06 -1.01
C TYR A 82 14.14 -10.95 -1.95
N TYR A 83 12.85 -10.95 -2.24
CA TYR A 83 12.16 -9.89 -2.99
C TYR A 83 11.21 -9.17 -2.04
N ILE A 84 11.47 -7.90 -1.79
CA ILE A 84 10.80 -7.13 -0.75
C ILE A 84 9.92 -6.07 -1.40
N SER A 85 8.65 -6.08 -1.10
CA SER A 85 7.68 -5.08 -1.56
C SER A 85 6.92 -4.46 -0.40
N GLN A 86 6.57 -3.18 -0.56
CA GLN A 86 5.81 -2.40 0.40
C GLN A 86 4.84 -1.50 -0.35
N ARG A 87 3.57 -1.53 0.04
CA ARG A 87 2.56 -0.62 -0.45
C ARG A 87 2.08 0.28 0.68
N SER A 88 2.09 1.58 0.42
CA SER A 88 1.57 2.59 1.33
C SER A 88 0.48 3.42 0.67
N GLU A 89 -0.44 3.91 1.48
CA GLU A 89 -1.53 4.80 1.07
C GLU A 89 -1.46 6.08 1.86
N ARG A 90 -1.69 7.20 1.17
CA ARG A 90 -1.92 8.52 1.77
C ARG A 90 -3.37 8.91 1.53
N PRO A 91 -4.24 8.80 2.55
CA PRO A 91 -5.67 9.07 2.37
C PRO A 91 -5.96 10.51 1.96
N ILE A 92 -5.16 11.46 2.44
CA ILE A 92 -5.30 12.90 2.18
C ILE A 92 -3.89 13.49 2.05
N ALA A 93 -3.70 14.48 1.16
CA ALA A 93 -2.40 15.03 0.77
C ALA A 93 -1.51 15.53 1.93
N PHE A 94 -2.08 15.92 3.06
CA PHE A 94 -1.34 16.39 4.24
C PHE A 94 -1.22 15.34 5.37
N MET A 95 -1.68 14.10 5.15
CA MET A 95 -1.50 13.00 6.10
C MET A 95 -0.22 12.22 5.83
N THR A 96 0.26 11.54 6.87
CA THR A 96 1.41 10.62 6.78
C THR A 96 1.02 9.36 6.01
N ASP A 97 1.96 8.83 5.23
CA ASP A 97 1.80 7.56 4.52
C ASP A 97 1.56 6.43 5.51
N ARG A 98 0.53 5.64 5.27
CA ARG A 98 0.23 4.44 6.03
C ARG A 98 0.59 3.21 5.22
N ILE A 99 1.42 2.32 5.76
CA ILE A 99 1.70 1.03 5.13
C ILE A 99 0.44 0.16 5.22
N VAL A 100 -0.04 -0.29 4.06
CA VAL A 100 -1.25 -1.12 3.94
C VAL A 100 -0.91 -2.56 3.59
N ASP A 101 0.24 -2.80 2.95
CA ASP A 101 0.70 -4.15 2.63
C ASP A 101 2.24 -4.21 2.62
N GLN A 102 2.78 -5.30 3.16
CA GLN A 102 4.19 -5.64 3.16
C GLN A 102 4.36 -7.10 2.79
N ARG A 103 5.22 -7.38 1.81
CA ARG A 103 5.51 -8.73 1.36
C ARG A 103 7.00 -8.96 1.24
N VAL A 104 7.43 -10.13 1.69
CA VAL A 104 8.78 -10.65 1.52
C VAL A 104 8.67 -12.02 0.89
N ILE A 105 9.02 -12.11 -0.40
CA ILE A 105 9.11 -13.39 -1.09
C ILE A 105 10.52 -13.91 -0.89
N ALA A 106 10.64 -15.14 -0.36
CA ALA A 106 11.90 -15.82 -0.15
C ALA A 106 11.97 -17.06 -1.03
N ILE A 107 13.00 -17.15 -1.84
CA ILE A 107 13.30 -18.31 -2.70
C ILE A 107 14.56 -18.97 -2.18
N TYR A 108 14.39 -20.17 -1.64
CA TYR A 108 15.46 -20.96 -1.03
C TYR A 108 16.05 -21.91 -2.06
N PHE A 109 17.36 -21.87 -2.21
CA PHE A 109 18.10 -22.77 -3.09
C PHE A 109 18.82 -23.87 -2.29
N ASP A 110 19.00 -25.01 -2.94
CA ASP A 110 19.85 -26.08 -2.45
C ASP A 110 21.33 -25.83 -2.82
N LYS A 111 22.20 -26.80 -2.49
CA LYS A 111 23.63 -26.76 -2.82
C LYS A 111 23.91 -26.80 -4.34
N ASN A 112 22.95 -27.28 -5.13
CA ASN A 112 23.03 -27.35 -6.60
C ASN A 112 22.45 -26.10 -7.27
N ARG A 113 22.12 -25.05 -6.49
CA ARG A 113 21.50 -23.81 -6.97
C ARG A 113 20.13 -24.02 -7.61
N GLN A 114 19.38 -25.01 -7.12
CA GLN A 114 18.02 -25.31 -7.53
C GLN A 114 17.03 -24.89 -6.44
N VAL A 115 15.86 -24.41 -6.86
CA VAL A 115 14.79 -24.01 -5.94
C VAL A 115 14.33 -25.21 -5.11
N ARG A 116 14.56 -25.12 -3.81
CA ARG A 116 14.10 -26.10 -2.83
C ARG A 116 12.75 -25.73 -2.24
N ARG A 117 12.51 -24.44 -2.03
CA ARG A 117 11.30 -23.94 -1.39
C ARG A 117 11.05 -22.49 -1.81
N LEU A 118 9.77 -22.14 -1.91
CA LEU A 118 9.30 -20.75 -2.00
C LEU A 118 8.48 -20.43 -0.75
N ALA A 119 8.61 -19.21 -0.27
CA ALA A 119 7.78 -18.66 0.79
C ALA A 119 7.36 -17.24 0.44
N ASN A 120 6.16 -16.87 0.82
CA ASN A 120 5.62 -15.52 0.62
C ASN A 120 5.16 -15.00 1.98
N TYR A 121 6.05 -14.30 2.66
CA TYR A 121 5.79 -13.74 3.98
C TYR A 121 5.08 -12.39 3.88
N GLY A 122 4.08 -12.20 4.73
CA GLY A 122 3.42 -10.92 4.95
C GLY A 122 2.96 -10.81 6.39
N LEU A 123 2.37 -9.67 6.74
CA LEU A 123 1.79 -9.48 8.07
C LEU A 123 0.31 -9.84 8.04
N LYS A 124 -0.10 -10.70 8.97
CA LYS A 124 -1.48 -11.03 9.25
C LYS A 124 -1.69 -10.92 10.76
N ASP A 125 -2.62 -10.08 11.18
CA ASP A 125 -2.90 -9.84 12.61
C ASP A 125 -1.65 -9.46 13.43
N GLY A 126 -0.73 -8.69 12.82
CA GLY A 126 0.53 -8.28 13.44
C GLY A 126 1.61 -9.37 13.52
N MET A 127 1.36 -10.56 13.01
CA MET A 127 2.30 -11.69 12.97
C MET A 127 2.77 -11.97 11.54
N ILE A 128 4.02 -12.46 11.43
CA ILE A 128 4.55 -12.91 10.14
C ILE A 128 3.84 -14.22 9.76
N PHE A 129 3.25 -14.22 8.58
CA PHE A 129 2.51 -15.36 8.04
C PHE A 129 3.05 -15.72 6.65
N ASP A 130 3.31 -17.02 6.39
CA ASP A 130 3.66 -17.50 5.06
C ASP A 130 2.40 -17.86 4.28
N PHE A 131 2.10 -17.11 3.26
CA PHE A 131 0.90 -17.28 2.43
C PHE A 131 0.97 -18.49 1.49
N ILE A 132 2.15 -19.05 1.23
CA ILE A 132 2.31 -20.26 0.43
C ILE A 132 2.03 -21.48 1.30
N SER A 133 2.74 -21.62 2.42
CA SER A 133 2.54 -22.74 3.34
C SER A 133 1.31 -22.60 4.25
N ARG A 134 0.74 -21.39 4.31
CA ARG A 134 -0.40 -21.00 5.18
C ARG A 134 -0.12 -21.25 6.65
N THR A 135 1.11 -21.04 7.07
CA THR A 135 1.56 -21.22 8.45
C THR A 135 2.25 -19.97 8.97
N THR A 136 2.23 -19.79 10.29
CA THR A 136 3.06 -18.80 10.96
C THR A 136 4.40 -19.47 11.30
N PRO A 137 5.53 -18.96 10.82
CA PRO A 137 6.83 -19.49 11.22
C PRO A 137 7.02 -19.28 12.73
N THR A 138 7.02 -20.35 13.50
CA THR A 138 7.05 -20.31 14.98
C THR A 138 8.44 -20.46 15.58
N SER A 139 9.39 -20.99 14.81
CA SER A 139 10.77 -21.13 15.28
C SER A 139 11.71 -21.47 14.11
N GLY A 140 12.99 -21.16 14.29
CA GLY A 140 14.07 -21.54 13.38
C GLY A 140 14.85 -20.35 12.79
N GLN A 141 15.90 -20.68 12.04
CA GLN A 141 16.77 -19.67 11.41
C GLN A 141 16.00 -18.70 10.50
N GLU A 142 14.90 -19.15 9.90
CA GLU A 142 14.09 -18.34 8.97
C GLU A 142 13.51 -17.09 9.62
N ILE A 143 12.94 -17.20 10.82
CA ILE A 143 12.34 -16.04 11.51
C ILE A 143 13.41 -15.01 11.90
N ASN A 144 14.64 -15.48 12.20
CA ASN A 144 15.74 -14.59 12.56
C ASN A 144 16.19 -13.70 11.40
N TYR A 145 15.94 -14.08 10.15
CA TYR A 145 16.22 -13.26 8.97
C TYR A 145 15.00 -12.47 8.49
N VAL A 146 13.82 -13.08 8.51
CA VAL A 146 12.59 -12.46 8.01
C VAL A 146 12.09 -11.36 8.98
N ALA A 147 12.15 -11.60 10.30
CA ALA A 147 11.68 -10.63 11.29
C ALA A 147 12.47 -9.30 11.26
N PRO A 148 13.82 -9.27 11.16
CA PRO A 148 14.57 -8.03 10.96
C PRO A 148 14.21 -7.30 9.67
N LEU A 149 13.93 -8.02 8.57
CA LEU A 149 13.49 -7.39 7.31
C LEU A 149 12.17 -6.63 7.51
N PHE A 150 11.17 -7.25 8.16
CA PHE A 150 9.91 -6.57 8.47
C PHE A 150 10.12 -5.41 9.44
N LYS A 151 10.98 -5.56 10.45
CA LYS A 151 11.32 -4.49 11.38
C LYS A 151 12.01 -3.31 10.67
N ALA A 152 12.95 -3.58 9.78
CA ALA A 152 13.63 -2.55 9.00
C ALA A 152 12.67 -1.77 8.09
N LEU A 153 11.67 -2.45 7.52
CA LEU A 153 10.62 -1.83 6.71
C LEU A 153 9.67 -0.95 7.54
N ASN A 154 9.45 -1.30 8.83
CA ASN A 154 8.56 -0.57 9.75
C ASN A 154 9.24 0.61 10.47
N ILE A 155 10.57 0.72 10.51
CA ILE A 155 11.28 1.78 11.23
C ILE A 155 10.91 3.18 10.69
N GLY A 156 10.42 3.30 9.47
CA GLY A 156 9.91 4.56 8.91
C GLY A 156 8.56 5.04 9.46
N GLN A 157 7.87 4.26 10.31
CA GLN A 157 6.55 4.60 10.86
C GLN A 157 6.56 4.92 12.36
N SER A 158 7.68 4.77 13.05
CA SER A 158 7.77 4.97 14.51
C SER A 158 8.34 6.34 14.85
N SER A 159 7.64 7.40 14.43
CA SER A 159 7.82 8.71 15.05
C SER A 159 6.52 9.49 14.95
N ASN A 160 5.61 9.21 15.84
CA ASN A 160 4.85 10.15 16.66
C ASN A 160 3.96 9.38 17.65
#